data_3db10e8c0cdd1f30240b62ddd9ba30a9
#
_entry.id   3db10e8c0cdd1f30240b62ddd9ba30a9
#
_cell.length_a   1.000
_cell.length_b   1.000
_cell.length_c   1.000
_cell.angle_alpha   90.00
_cell.angle_beta   90.00
_cell.angle_gamma   90.00
#
_symmetry.space_group_name_H-M   'P 1'
#
loop_
_entity.id
_entity.type
_entity.pdbx_description
1 polymer ?
#
loop_
_entity_poly.entity_id
_entity_poly.type
_entity_poly.pdbx_seq_one_letter_code
_entity_poly.pdbx_strand_id
1 'polypeptide(L)'
;MSVLQFIEGYMSGNAWEDLCVMCYRMRYQDEHYTPISAAQGGDGGIEGFTQNGIVHQCYCPEKNYSDEDNYTHMRDKMTKDIGKLLKPEYIKKLKDWGVPSIKEWHFVIPEQNDSRIVKHAETKRKEVLAAKKSNPKLYTHISDEFKVIIKCADDFLLEISRIVLAPHKDYHLNLAIRDAITLDYT
;
A
#
# COMPACT_ATOMS: atom_id res chain seq x y z
N MET A 1 0.50 9.47 -18.98
CA MET A 1 1.04 10.62 -18.19
C MET A 1 0.63 10.35 -16.76
N SER A 2 1.60 10.11 -15.86
CA SER A 2 1.30 9.80 -14.45
C SER A 2 0.96 11.08 -13.69
N VAL A 3 0.02 10.98 -12.72
CA VAL A 3 -0.31 12.07 -11.79
C VAL A 3 0.91 12.58 -11.01
N LEU A 4 1.92 11.74 -10.83
CA LEU A 4 3.18 12.09 -10.15
C LEU A 4 3.97 13.19 -10.87
N GLN A 5 3.71 13.44 -12.15
CA GLN A 5 4.34 14.54 -12.89
C GLN A 5 3.92 15.93 -12.38
N PHE A 6 2.82 16.00 -11.64
CA PHE A 6 2.34 17.25 -11.01
C PHE A 6 2.90 17.43 -9.60
N ILE A 7 3.70 16.49 -9.12
CA ILE A 7 4.35 16.53 -7.81
C ILE A 7 5.81 16.90 -8.05
N GLU A 8 6.23 18.06 -7.54
CA GLU A 8 7.63 18.47 -7.62
C GLU A 8 8.45 17.81 -6.51
N GLY A 9 9.68 17.39 -6.85
CA GLY A 9 10.65 16.86 -5.91
C GLY A 9 10.83 15.34 -5.96
N TYR A 10 11.75 14.86 -5.11
CA TYR A 10 12.08 13.43 -5.01
C TYR A 10 11.10 12.69 -4.11
N MET A 11 10.51 11.64 -4.62
CA MET A 11 9.63 10.76 -3.87
C MET A 11 10.45 9.70 -3.12
N SER A 12 10.71 9.93 -1.83
CA SER A 12 11.29 8.91 -0.96
C SER A 12 10.26 7.82 -0.59
N GLY A 13 10.75 6.68 -0.08
CA GLY A 13 9.86 5.62 0.42
C GLY A 13 8.88 6.13 1.48
N ASN A 14 9.37 6.91 2.46
CA ASN A 14 8.53 7.48 3.51
C ASN A 14 7.51 8.48 2.96
N ALA A 15 7.92 9.34 2.01
CA ALA A 15 7.01 10.30 1.39
C ALA A 15 5.92 9.60 0.59
N TRP A 16 6.25 8.51 -0.08
CA TRP A 16 5.27 7.70 -0.80
C TRP A 16 4.28 7.01 0.16
N GLU A 17 4.78 6.43 1.24
CA GLU A 17 3.96 5.82 2.28
C GLU A 17 2.98 6.84 2.90
N ASP A 18 3.46 8.03 3.27
CA ASP A 18 2.64 9.12 3.81
C ASP A 18 1.53 9.53 2.82
N LEU A 19 1.88 9.69 1.53
CA LEU A 19 0.92 10.01 0.47
C LEU A 19 -0.14 8.91 0.33
N CYS A 20 0.28 7.65 0.32
CA CYS A 20 -0.64 6.52 0.25
C CYS A 20 -1.59 6.49 1.45
N VAL A 21 -1.10 6.68 2.66
CA VAL A 21 -1.93 6.76 3.87
C VAL A 21 -2.98 7.84 3.74
N MET A 22 -2.62 9.03 3.23
CA MET A 22 -3.59 10.12 3.01
C MET A 22 -4.63 9.74 1.95
N CYS A 23 -4.21 9.14 0.84
CA CYS A 23 -5.14 8.68 -0.20
C CYS A 23 -6.12 7.63 0.34
N TYR A 24 -5.64 6.66 1.11
CA TYR A 24 -6.49 5.65 1.74
C TYR A 24 -7.44 6.24 2.77
N ARG A 25 -7.00 7.19 3.60
CA ARG A 25 -7.88 7.93 4.52
C ARG A 25 -9.02 8.64 3.80
N MET A 26 -8.72 9.28 2.67
CA MET A 26 -9.73 10.00 1.90
C MET A 26 -10.71 9.06 1.20
N ARG A 27 -10.20 8.00 0.57
CA ARG A 27 -11.01 7.06 -0.22
C ARG A 27 -11.88 6.16 0.65
N TYR A 28 -11.33 5.69 1.78
CA TYR A 28 -11.95 4.67 2.63
C TYR A 28 -12.35 5.21 4.00
N GLN A 29 -12.73 6.48 4.06
CA GLN A 29 -13.18 7.13 5.29
C GLN A 29 -14.38 6.40 5.90
N ASP A 30 -15.38 6.07 5.10
CA ASP A 30 -16.62 5.39 5.54
C ASP A 30 -16.38 3.91 5.90
N GLU A 31 -15.21 3.37 5.53
CA GLU A 31 -14.80 2.00 5.85
C GLU A 31 -13.85 1.94 7.04
N HIS A 32 -13.73 3.03 7.80
CA HIS A 32 -12.90 3.13 9.00
C HIS A 32 -11.45 2.74 8.78
N TYR A 33 -10.82 3.33 7.76
CA TYR A 33 -9.41 3.09 7.48
C TYR A 33 -8.52 3.40 8.69
N THR A 34 -7.64 2.47 9.04
CA THR A 34 -6.69 2.57 10.15
C THR A 34 -5.27 2.32 9.63
N PRO A 35 -4.34 3.30 9.72
CA PRO A 35 -2.94 3.08 9.40
C PRO A 35 -2.24 2.26 10.48
N ILE A 36 -1.24 1.46 10.08
CA ILE A 36 -0.35 0.71 10.95
C ILE A 36 1.05 1.31 10.84
N SER A 37 1.58 1.82 11.96
CA SER A 37 2.95 2.32 11.99
C SER A 37 3.95 1.18 12.13
N ALA A 38 5.03 1.22 11.35
CA ALA A 38 6.14 0.28 11.45
C ALA A 38 6.99 0.44 12.73
N ALA A 39 6.75 1.49 13.54
CA ALA A 39 7.64 1.96 14.59
C ALA A 39 7.85 0.98 15.76
N GLN A 40 7.01 -0.04 15.95
CA GLN A 40 7.18 -1.02 17.04
C GLN A 40 6.92 -2.45 16.56
N GLY A 41 7.94 -3.07 16.01
CA GLY A 41 7.93 -4.52 15.76
C GLY A 41 7.42 -4.95 14.38
N GLY A 42 7.44 -4.03 13.39
CA GLY A 42 7.11 -4.31 11.99
C GLY A 42 5.62 -4.27 11.67
N ASP A 43 5.34 -4.07 10.42
CA ASP A 43 4.05 -3.77 9.82
C ASP A 43 3.13 -5.01 9.57
N GLY A 44 3.57 -6.19 9.95
CA GLY A 44 2.79 -7.43 9.69
C GLY A 44 2.56 -7.75 8.20
N GLY A 45 3.25 -7.04 7.30
CA GLY A 45 3.04 -7.12 5.83
C GLY A 45 1.92 -6.21 5.34
N ILE A 46 1.49 -5.25 6.17
CA ILE A 46 0.49 -4.24 5.86
C ILE A 46 0.82 -2.91 6.54
N GLU A 47 0.54 -1.81 5.89
CA GLU A 47 0.71 -0.44 6.42
C GLU A 47 -0.63 0.20 6.81
N GLY A 48 -1.71 -0.46 6.54
CA GLY A 48 -3.05 -0.03 6.94
C GLY A 48 -4.14 -0.99 6.51
N PHE A 49 -5.31 -0.83 7.11
CA PHE A 49 -6.47 -1.68 6.83
C PHE A 49 -7.79 -0.93 6.96
N THR A 50 -8.83 -1.45 6.30
CA THR A 50 -10.22 -1.03 6.47
C THR A 50 -11.02 -2.11 7.19
N GLN A 51 -12.16 -1.75 7.81
CA GLN A 51 -13.05 -2.73 8.45
C GLN A 51 -13.75 -3.66 7.44
N ASN A 52 -13.70 -3.34 6.15
CA ASN A 52 -14.25 -4.18 5.08
C ASN A 52 -13.24 -5.22 4.53
N GLY A 53 -12.01 -5.28 5.10
CA GLY A 53 -11.00 -6.27 4.75
C GLY A 53 -10.08 -5.88 3.59
N ILE A 54 -9.94 -4.59 3.31
CA ILE A 54 -8.89 -4.07 2.42
C ILE A 54 -7.67 -3.78 3.27
N VAL A 55 -6.50 -4.27 2.86
CA VAL A 55 -5.21 -3.93 3.45
C VAL A 55 -4.26 -3.47 2.35
N HIS A 56 -3.25 -2.67 2.70
CA HIS A 56 -2.26 -2.22 1.73
C HIS A 56 -0.85 -2.28 2.26
N GLN A 57 0.10 -2.43 1.34
CA GLN A 57 1.53 -2.35 1.53
C GLN A 57 2.12 -1.49 0.42
N CYS A 58 2.91 -0.48 0.78
CA CYS A 58 3.57 0.40 -0.18
C CYS A 58 4.97 -0.08 -0.54
N TYR A 59 5.39 0.26 -1.74
CA TYR A 59 6.76 0.16 -2.19
C TYR A 59 7.10 1.34 -3.09
N CYS A 60 8.23 1.97 -2.85
CA CYS A 60 8.81 3.00 -3.70
C CYS A 60 10.26 2.63 -3.99
N PRO A 61 10.70 2.64 -5.26
CA PRO A 61 12.11 2.43 -5.59
C PRO A 61 13.00 3.49 -4.91
N GLU A 62 14.11 3.07 -4.33
CA GLU A 62 15.06 3.99 -3.67
C GLU A 62 15.86 4.84 -4.66
N LYS A 63 15.95 4.38 -5.90
CA LYS A 63 16.66 5.03 -7.01
C LYS A 63 16.08 4.58 -8.34
N ASN A 64 16.55 5.19 -9.43
CA ASN A 64 16.23 4.73 -10.78
C ASN A 64 16.96 3.39 -11.04
N TYR A 65 16.22 2.31 -10.97
CA TYR A 65 16.68 0.98 -11.33
C TYR A 65 16.48 0.73 -12.83
N SER A 66 17.21 -0.24 -13.40
CA SER A 66 16.82 -0.85 -14.66
C SER A 66 15.43 -1.52 -14.52
N ASP A 67 14.72 -1.73 -15.62
CA ASP A 67 13.41 -2.40 -15.59
C ASP A 67 13.48 -3.78 -14.95
N GLU A 68 14.57 -4.52 -15.19
CA GLU A 68 14.78 -5.85 -14.62
C GLU A 68 15.05 -5.80 -13.11
N ASP A 69 15.88 -4.88 -12.66
CA ASP A 69 16.17 -4.71 -11.23
C ASP A 69 14.93 -4.22 -10.49
N ASN A 70 14.19 -3.26 -11.08
CA ASN A 70 12.96 -2.74 -10.49
C ASN A 70 11.91 -3.84 -10.33
N TYR A 71 11.71 -4.66 -11.37
CA TYR A 71 10.83 -5.82 -11.27
C TYR A 71 11.26 -6.78 -10.16
N THR A 72 12.56 -7.08 -10.09
CA THR A 72 13.10 -7.98 -9.06
C THR A 72 12.84 -7.45 -7.66
N HIS A 73 13.10 -6.17 -7.41
CA HIS A 73 12.83 -5.53 -6.11
C HIS A 73 11.34 -5.54 -5.74
N MET A 74 10.45 -5.20 -6.67
CA MET A 74 9.00 -5.25 -6.46
C MET A 74 8.53 -6.67 -6.15
N ARG A 75 8.98 -7.65 -6.93
CA ARG A 75 8.65 -9.07 -6.76
C ARG A 75 9.07 -9.58 -5.37
N ASP A 76 10.29 -9.28 -4.98
CA ASP A 76 10.86 -9.73 -3.71
C ASP A 76 10.18 -9.06 -2.52
N LYS A 77 9.87 -7.77 -2.60
CA LYS A 77 9.09 -7.04 -1.60
C LYS A 77 7.70 -7.64 -1.44
N MET A 78 6.97 -7.82 -2.54
CA MET A 78 5.64 -8.44 -2.53
C MET A 78 5.68 -9.84 -1.92
N THR A 79 6.63 -10.68 -2.32
CA THR A 79 6.81 -12.04 -1.81
C THR A 79 7.06 -12.04 -0.31
N LYS A 80 7.94 -11.17 0.16
CA LYS A 80 8.29 -11.04 1.58
C LYS A 80 7.08 -10.62 2.42
N ASP A 81 6.34 -9.62 1.97
CA ASP A 81 5.27 -9.02 2.78
C ASP A 81 3.99 -9.87 2.75
N ILE A 82 3.59 -10.42 1.61
CA ILE A 82 2.51 -11.43 1.57
C ILE A 82 2.88 -12.66 2.40
N GLY A 83 4.13 -13.08 2.37
CA GLY A 83 4.62 -14.20 3.19
C GLY A 83 4.43 -13.99 4.69
N LYS A 84 4.42 -12.74 5.18
CA LYS A 84 4.13 -12.42 6.58
C LYS A 84 2.69 -12.80 6.96
N LEU A 85 1.72 -12.69 6.05
CA LEU A 85 0.32 -13.07 6.30
C LEU A 85 0.16 -14.56 6.65
N LEU A 86 1.13 -15.39 6.28
CA LEU A 86 1.10 -16.84 6.50
C LEU A 86 1.93 -17.29 7.72
N LYS A 87 2.63 -16.38 8.39
CA LYS A 87 3.48 -16.72 9.55
C LYS A 87 2.75 -16.51 10.87
N PRO A 88 2.80 -17.49 11.81
CA PRO A 88 2.04 -17.43 13.06
C PRO A 88 2.24 -16.16 13.88
N GLU A 89 3.49 -15.65 13.96
CA GLU A 89 3.82 -14.46 14.71
C GLU A 89 3.13 -13.20 14.17
N TYR A 90 2.97 -13.10 12.83
CA TYR A 90 2.27 -11.97 12.20
C TYR A 90 0.75 -12.15 12.22
N ILE A 91 0.25 -13.38 12.10
CA ILE A 91 -1.17 -13.68 12.26
C ILE A 91 -1.68 -13.21 13.62
N LYS A 92 -0.88 -13.46 14.68
CA LYS A 92 -1.20 -12.97 16.03
C LYS A 92 -1.30 -11.45 16.06
N LYS A 93 -0.30 -10.74 15.49
CA LYS A 93 -0.32 -9.26 15.41
C LYS A 93 -1.55 -8.72 14.69
N LEU A 94 -1.89 -9.28 13.52
CA LEU A 94 -3.06 -8.85 12.76
C LEU A 94 -4.35 -8.98 13.59
N LYS A 95 -4.49 -10.07 14.34
CA LYS A 95 -5.61 -10.29 15.26
C LYS A 95 -5.61 -9.29 16.42
N ASP A 96 -4.46 -9.04 17.03
CA ASP A 96 -4.31 -8.10 18.14
C ASP A 96 -4.64 -6.66 17.71
N TRP A 97 -4.39 -6.30 16.46
CA TRP A 97 -4.77 -5.00 15.87
C TRP A 97 -6.24 -4.94 15.41
N GLY A 98 -6.98 -6.03 15.50
CA GLY A 98 -8.38 -6.08 15.07
C GLY A 98 -8.55 -6.04 13.55
N VAL A 99 -7.54 -6.48 12.79
CA VAL A 99 -7.65 -6.59 11.33
C VAL A 99 -8.71 -7.62 10.98
N PRO A 100 -9.74 -7.26 10.19
CA PRO A 100 -10.80 -8.19 9.81
C PRO A 100 -10.28 -9.24 8.83
N SER A 101 -11.16 -10.15 8.39
CA SER A 101 -10.82 -11.10 7.32
C SER A 101 -10.41 -10.35 6.06
N ILE A 102 -9.17 -10.56 5.63
CA ILE A 102 -8.56 -9.85 4.50
C ILE A 102 -9.14 -10.37 3.19
N LYS A 103 -9.82 -9.50 2.46
CA LYS A 103 -10.37 -9.75 1.12
C LYS A 103 -9.44 -9.28 0.02
N GLU A 104 -8.80 -8.11 0.23
CA GLU A 104 -7.92 -7.51 -0.76
C GLU A 104 -6.61 -7.08 -0.09
N TRP A 105 -5.50 -7.51 -0.66
CA TRP A 105 -4.18 -7.02 -0.32
C TRP A 105 -3.66 -6.18 -1.48
N HIS A 106 -3.53 -4.87 -1.26
CA HIS A 106 -3.08 -3.93 -2.27
C HIS A 106 -1.56 -3.75 -2.17
N PHE A 107 -0.87 -3.95 -3.29
CA PHE A 107 0.52 -3.55 -3.47
C PHE A 107 0.55 -2.21 -4.17
N VAL A 108 0.97 -1.17 -3.45
CA VAL A 108 0.86 0.22 -3.89
C VAL A 108 2.22 0.75 -4.30
N ILE A 109 2.39 1.00 -5.58
CA ILE A 109 3.64 1.45 -6.20
C ILE A 109 3.44 2.80 -6.88
N PRO A 110 4.49 3.65 -7.05
CA PRO A 110 4.33 4.93 -7.72
C PRO A 110 3.80 4.80 -9.15
N GLU A 111 4.40 3.91 -9.94
CA GLU A 111 4.05 3.67 -11.33
C GLU A 111 4.06 2.17 -11.66
N GLN A 112 3.09 1.74 -12.45
CA GLN A 112 3.02 0.36 -12.93
C GLN A 112 3.47 0.31 -14.41
N ASN A 113 4.73 -0.02 -14.65
CA ASN A 113 5.33 -0.08 -15.98
C ASN A 113 5.69 -1.52 -16.42
N ASP A 114 5.41 -2.52 -15.58
CA ASP A 114 5.79 -3.91 -15.86
C ASP A 114 4.64 -4.89 -15.56
N SER A 115 4.15 -5.53 -16.61
CA SER A 115 3.05 -6.51 -16.49
C SER A 115 3.43 -7.79 -15.74
N ARG A 116 4.73 -8.08 -15.60
CA ARG A 116 5.22 -9.26 -14.86
C ARG A 116 4.80 -9.22 -13.39
N ILE A 117 4.69 -8.02 -12.81
CA ILE A 117 4.25 -7.87 -11.41
C ILE A 117 2.80 -8.31 -11.21
N VAL A 118 1.93 -8.08 -12.22
CA VAL A 118 0.53 -8.51 -12.19
C VAL A 118 0.44 -10.04 -12.19
N LYS A 119 1.26 -10.69 -13.04
CA LYS A 119 1.35 -12.17 -13.07
C LYS A 119 1.88 -12.71 -11.74
N HIS A 120 2.85 -12.04 -11.13
CA HIS A 120 3.39 -12.44 -9.83
C HIS A 120 2.34 -12.28 -8.73
N ALA A 121 1.55 -11.20 -8.72
CA ALA A 121 0.45 -10.98 -7.81
C ALA A 121 -0.59 -12.13 -7.87
N GLU A 122 -0.94 -12.58 -9.07
CA GLU A 122 -1.85 -13.71 -9.25
C GLU A 122 -1.24 -15.03 -8.71
N THR A 123 0.06 -15.23 -8.89
CA THR A 123 0.77 -16.38 -8.31
C THR A 123 0.67 -16.35 -6.78
N LYS A 124 0.93 -15.20 -6.16
CA LYS A 124 0.85 -15.03 -4.70
C LYS A 124 -0.58 -15.22 -4.17
N ARG A 125 -1.58 -14.72 -4.88
CA ARG A 125 -2.98 -14.96 -4.55
C ARG A 125 -3.28 -16.46 -4.45
N LYS A 126 -2.86 -17.24 -5.46
CA LYS A 126 -3.07 -18.71 -5.48
C LYS A 126 -2.36 -19.41 -4.34
N GLU A 127 -1.13 -19.00 -4.01
CA GLU A 127 -0.36 -19.55 -2.89
C GLU A 127 -1.07 -19.33 -1.56
N VAL A 128 -1.57 -18.10 -1.30
CA VAL A 128 -2.29 -17.76 -0.07
C VAL A 128 -3.59 -18.56 0.05
N LEU A 129 -4.37 -18.66 -1.03
CA LEU A 129 -5.61 -19.44 -1.03
C LEU A 129 -5.35 -20.94 -0.88
N ALA A 130 -4.26 -21.47 -1.43
CA ALA A 130 -3.85 -22.86 -1.23
C ALA A 130 -3.46 -23.12 0.23
N ALA A 131 -2.69 -22.21 0.85
CA ALA A 131 -2.36 -22.30 2.27
C ALA A 131 -3.63 -22.29 3.15
N LYS A 132 -4.56 -21.35 2.88
CA LYS A 132 -5.84 -21.31 3.59
C LYS A 132 -6.63 -22.62 3.43
N LYS A 133 -6.72 -23.15 2.23
CA LYS A 133 -7.42 -24.42 1.96
C LYS A 133 -6.79 -25.58 2.72
N SER A 134 -5.46 -25.61 2.87
CA SER A 134 -4.75 -26.66 3.61
C SER A 134 -4.95 -26.56 5.12
N ASN A 135 -5.12 -25.36 5.68
CA ASN A 135 -5.34 -25.15 7.11
C ASN A 135 -6.33 -23.99 7.37
N PRO A 136 -7.64 -24.20 7.13
CA PRO A 136 -8.65 -23.15 7.27
C PRO A 136 -8.74 -22.56 8.68
N LYS A 137 -8.45 -23.35 9.71
CA LYS A 137 -8.52 -22.93 11.11
C LYS A 137 -7.38 -21.97 11.47
N LEU A 138 -6.20 -22.13 10.89
CA LEU A 138 -5.05 -21.26 11.10
C LEU A 138 -5.24 -19.93 10.38
N TYR A 139 -5.71 -19.97 9.14
CA TYR A 139 -5.80 -18.81 8.24
C TYR A 139 -7.21 -18.18 8.20
N THR A 140 -7.88 -18.07 9.35
CA THR A 140 -9.22 -17.44 9.47
C THR A 140 -9.22 -15.96 9.11
N HIS A 141 -8.06 -15.30 9.22
CA HIS A 141 -7.87 -13.89 8.85
C HIS A 141 -7.75 -13.65 7.34
N ILE A 142 -7.74 -14.69 6.52
CA ILE A 142 -7.78 -14.59 5.05
C ILE A 142 -9.18 -14.94 4.57
N SER A 143 -9.78 -14.11 3.70
CA SER A 143 -11.05 -14.39 3.05
C SER A 143 -10.93 -15.49 2.00
N ASP A 144 -12.00 -16.25 1.73
CA ASP A 144 -12.06 -17.18 0.59
C ASP A 144 -12.03 -16.44 -0.75
N GLU A 145 -12.39 -15.16 -0.76
CA GLU A 145 -12.37 -14.26 -1.91
C GLU A 145 -11.07 -13.43 -2.01
N PHE A 146 -10.01 -13.84 -1.28
CA PHE A 146 -8.74 -13.09 -1.22
C PHE A 146 -8.19 -12.75 -2.59
N LYS A 147 -7.82 -11.48 -2.77
CA LYS A 147 -7.20 -10.94 -3.98
C LYS A 147 -5.90 -10.22 -3.66
N VAL A 148 -4.96 -10.25 -4.58
CA VAL A 148 -3.77 -9.40 -4.61
C VAL A 148 -3.93 -8.40 -5.73
N ILE A 149 -3.96 -7.12 -5.43
CA ILE A 149 -4.26 -6.05 -6.39
C ILE A 149 -3.08 -5.09 -6.44
N ILE A 150 -2.62 -4.81 -7.66
CA ILE A 150 -1.64 -3.74 -7.89
C ILE A 150 -2.37 -2.41 -7.96
N LYS A 151 -1.89 -1.43 -7.22
CA LYS A 151 -2.34 -0.04 -7.28
C LYS A 151 -1.16 0.87 -7.58
N CYS A 152 -1.42 1.95 -8.31
CA CYS A 152 -0.42 2.99 -8.54
C CYS A 152 -0.99 4.38 -8.29
N ALA A 153 -0.15 5.40 -8.40
CA ALA A 153 -0.57 6.78 -8.15
C ALA A 153 -1.79 7.20 -8.99
N ASP A 154 -1.89 6.74 -10.23
CA ASP A 154 -3.00 7.10 -11.12
C ASP A 154 -4.35 6.51 -10.67
N ASP A 155 -4.34 5.45 -9.86
CA ASP A 155 -5.55 4.93 -9.21
C ASP A 155 -6.09 5.87 -8.14
N PHE A 156 -5.28 6.80 -7.66
CA PHE A 156 -5.61 7.80 -6.64
C PHE A 156 -5.64 9.24 -7.18
N LEU A 157 -5.91 9.39 -8.47
CA LEU A 157 -5.88 10.69 -9.15
C LEU A 157 -6.72 11.76 -8.43
N LEU A 158 -7.93 11.42 -7.99
CA LEU A 158 -8.82 12.38 -7.31
C LEU A 158 -8.28 12.79 -5.94
N GLU A 159 -7.78 11.83 -5.16
CA GLU A 159 -7.22 12.07 -3.84
C GLU A 159 -5.95 12.91 -3.94
N ILE A 160 -5.02 12.53 -4.82
CA ILE A 160 -3.77 13.27 -5.04
C ILE A 160 -4.07 14.68 -5.55
N SER A 161 -4.99 14.84 -6.50
CA SER A 161 -5.39 16.16 -7.01
C SER A 161 -5.95 17.05 -5.89
N ARG A 162 -6.75 16.49 -4.99
CA ARG A 162 -7.27 17.26 -3.83
C ARG A 162 -6.16 17.66 -2.87
N ILE A 163 -5.20 16.77 -2.61
CA ILE A 163 -4.04 17.04 -1.75
C ILE A 163 -3.18 18.16 -2.34
N VAL A 164 -2.91 18.12 -3.66
CA VAL A 164 -2.06 19.08 -4.36
C VAL A 164 -2.73 20.45 -4.54
N LEU A 165 -4.03 20.47 -4.85
CA LEU A 165 -4.75 21.69 -5.18
C LEU A 165 -5.42 22.37 -3.97
N ALA A 166 -5.60 21.66 -2.87
CA ALA A 166 -6.23 22.24 -1.70
C ALA A 166 -5.22 23.06 -0.88
N PRO A 167 -5.58 24.26 -0.43
CA PRO A 167 -4.73 25.05 0.46
C PRO A 167 -4.78 24.47 1.87
N HIS A 168 -4.09 23.38 2.09
CA HIS A 168 -4.02 22.70 3.39
C HIS A 168 -2.89 23.30 4.23
N LYS A 169 -3.21 24.25 5.06
CA LYS A 169 -2.29 24.75 6.08
C LYS A 169 -1.96 23.73 7.17
N ASP A 170 -2.78 22.69 7.28
CA ASP A 170 -2.75 21.75 8.39
C ASP A 170 -2.17 20.37 8.06
N TYR A 171 -1.89 20.05 6.78
CA TYR A 171 -1.26 18.79 6.41
C TYR A 171 0.26 18.93 6.30
N HIS A 172 0.95 18.32 7.23
CA HIS A 172 2.40 18.16 7.17
C HIS A 172 2.75 17.01 6.23
N LEU A 173 2.77 17.29 4.93
CA LEU A 173 3.30 16.36 3.95
C LEU A 173 4.82 16.47 3.93
N ASN A 174 5.52 15.35 4.13
CA ASN A 174 6.96 15.22 3.94
C ASN A 174 7.30 15.15 2.43
N LEU A 175 6.64 15.97 1.61
CA LEU A 175 6.80 16.04 0.17
C LEU A 175 7.17 17.46 -0.23
N ALA A 176 7.91 17.62 -1.30
CA ALA A 176 8.13 18.92 -1.94
C ALA A 176 6.81 19.60 -2.37
N ILE A 177 5.72 18.86 -2.48
CA ILE A 177 4.35 19.39 -2.59
C ILE A 177 4.04 20.43 -1.53
N ARG A 178 4.60 20.30 -0.33
CA ARG A 178 4.39 21.23 0.77
C ARG A 178 4.76 22.66 0.37
N ASP A 179 5.83 22.82 -0.39
CA ASP A 179 6.28 24.15 -0.84
C ASP A 179 5.43 24.68 -2.02
N ALA A 180 4.88 23.79 -2.83
CA ALA A 180 3.94 24.15 -3.88
C ALA A 180 2.55 24.55 -3.34
N ILE A 181 2.12 23.95 -2.22
CA ILE A 181 0.85 24.28 -1.56
C ILE A 181 0.96 25.57 -0.74
N THR A 182 2.17 25.92 -0.28
CA THR A 182 2.44 27.16 0.44
C THR A 182 2.66 28.35 -0.48
N LEU A 183 2.53 28.20 -1.81
CA LEU A 183 2.57 29.30 -2.74
C LEU A 183 1.42 30.27 -2.47
N ASP A 184 1.80 31.33 -1.81
CA ASP A 184 1.21 32.67 -1.78
C ASP A 184 -0.21 32.85 -2.30
N TYR A 185 -1.13 32.83 -1.37
CA TYR A 185 -2.32 33.67 -1.47
C TYR A 185 -2.07 34.97 -0.69
N THR A 186 -1.15 35.80 -1.18
CA THR A 186 -1.12 37.25 -0.88
C THR A 186 -1.88 37.99 -1.93
#